data_fee42d63aaee25eec9205a66fbd5e4ac
#
_entry.id   fee42d63aaee25eec9205a66fbd5e4ac
#
_cell.length_a   1.000
_cell.length_b   1.000
_cell.length_c   1.000
_cell.angle_alpha   90.00
_cell.angle_beta   90.00
_cell.angle_gamma   90.00
#
_symmetry.space_group_name_H-M   'P 1'
#
loop_
_entity.id
_entity.type
_entity.pdbx_description
1 polymer ?
#
loop_
_entity_poly.entity_id
_entity_poly.type
_entity_poly.pdbx_seq_one_letter_code
_entity_poly.pdbx_strand_id
1 'polypeptide(L)'
;MSVLLIVIALTVAGAGWWKLASGKKEASPTGPATARVIRRDFSSAVLATGAVQPQVGSEVKVGTRISGKVVRLFANIGDFVKKGQVIAELEKEDLGATVERTRAELSVAEMKVADAQARLRLAEVQYERQKKLIVDDFTSQDAVDNALKERDVQQAALGLAQRQVEAAQATLKESQAKLAYATIIAPISGVIASVSTQEGETVAAGLNAPIFVTIVDLTRLQVDAFVDEVDIGKIQGGQKAVFTVDAFPAREFEGKVGAIYPKAVIQENVVNYDVVVDIASPYDGLLKPDMTASVTIMLEARPNVLAVPAEAVKRERGKTLLYVLTDGVAEPREVKTGWKDGPWIEIAGGVEEGETVFLEAPASPTESDVRR
;
A
#
# COMPACT_ATOMS: atom_id res chain seq x y z
N MET A 1 36.55 -78.30 -23.50
CA MET A 1 37.67 -77.80 -22.70
C MET A 1 37.84 -76.25 -22.77
N SER A 2 37.45 -75.62 -23.86
CA SER A 2 37.64 -74.15 -24.02
C SER A 2 36.70 -73.25 -23.19
N VAL A 3 35.50 -73.68 -22.85
CA VAL A 3 34.51 -72.89 -22.12
C VAL A 3 34.83 -72.80 -20.60
N LEU A 4 35.48 -73.86 -20.06
CA LEU A 4 35.85 -73.92 -18.64
C LEU A 4 36.99 -72.94 -18.28
N LEU A 5 37.91 -72.71 -19.24
CA LEU A 5 39.03 -71.77 -19.07
C LEU A 5 38.62 -70.30 -19.11
N ILE A 6 37.56 -69.97 -19.87
CA ILE A 6 37.03 -68.59 -19.95
C ILE A 6 36.29 -68.20 -18.64
N VAL A 7 35.57 -69.14 -18.02
CA VAL A 7 34.86 -68.86 -16.74
C VAL A 7 35.85 -68.68 -15.60
N ILE A 8 36.98 -69.41 -15.57
CA ILE A 8 38.02 -69.22 -14.55
C ILE A 8 38.76 -67.90 -14.75
N ALA A 9 39.01 -67.47 -16.00
CA ALA A 9 39.64 -66.16 -16.25
C ALA A 9 38.76 -64.97 -15.86
N LEU A 10 37.43 -65.07 -16.05
CA LEU A 10 36.48 -64.00 -15.63
C LEU A 10 36.30 -63.95 -14.13
N THR A 11 36.37 -65.05 -13.39
CA THR A 11 36.27 -65.02 -11.91
C THR A 11 37.52 -64.47 -11.26
N VAL A 12 38.70 -64.69 -11.79
CA VAL A 12 39.99 -64.18 -11.29
C VAL A 12 40.11 -62.66 -11.60
N ALA A 13 39.66 -62.22 -12.78
CA ALA A 13 39.63 -60.81 -13.13
C ALA A 13 38.62 -60.03 -12.27
N GLY A 14 37.43 -60.59 -11.97
CA GLY A 14 36.42 -60.02 -11.12
C GLY A 14 36.86 -59.87 -9.64
N ALA A 15 37.56 -60.89 -9.11
CA ALA A 15 38.10 -60.87 -7.74
C ALA A 15 39.29 -59.89 -7.60
N GLY A 16 40.09 -59.73 -8.67
CA GLY A 16 41.14 -58.70 -8.68
C GLY A 16 40.62 -57.26 -8.68
N TRP A 17 39.56 -57.01 -9.45
CA TRP A 17 38.98 -55.66 -9.52
C TRP A 17 38.21 -55.29 -8.24
N TRP A 18 37.57 -56.27 -7.57
CA TRP A 18 36.90 -56.01 -6.29
C TRP A 18 37.91 -55.71 -5.14
N LYS A 19 39.11 -56.31 -5.17
CA LYS A 19 40.19 -55.98 -4.22
C LYS A 19 40.86 -54.61 -4.50
N LEU A 20 40.90 -54.14 -5.75
CA LEU A 20 41.38 -52.79 -6.05
C LEU A 20 40.34 -51.70 -5.79
N ALA A 21 39.04 -52.02 -5.90
CA ALA A 21 37.96 -51.08 -5.62
C ALA A 21 37.65 -50.93 -4.12
N SER A 22 38.10 -51.85 -3.27
CA SER A 22 37.89 -51.80 -1.80
C SER A 22 39.05 -51.16 -1.02
N GLY A 23 39.96 -50.48 -1.71
CA GLY A 23 41.12 -49.84 -1.07
C GLY A 23 41.16 -48.34 -1.20
N LYS A 24 40.32 -47.62 -0.50
CA LYS A 24 40.58 -46.36 0.18
C LYS A 24 39.33 -45.92 0.97
N LYS A 25 39.11 -46.53 2.12
CA LYS A 25 38.52 -45.77 3.20
C LYS A 25 39.57 -44.69 3.55
N GLU A 26 39.33 -43.47 3.12
CA GLU A 26 39.98 -42.33 3.74
C GLU A 26 39.70 -42.43 5.23
N ALA A 27 40.78 -42.57 6.01
CA ALA A 27 40.69 -42.53 7.45
C ALA A 27 40.10 -41.13 7.81
N SER A 28 38.86 -41.13 8.29
CA SER A 28 38.34 -39.96 9.01
C SER A 28 39.38 -39.59 10.05
N PRO A 29 39.79 -38.33 10.13
CA PRO A 29 40.74 -37.92 11.16
C PRO A 29 40.11 -38.27 12.51
N THR A 30 40.72 -39.14 13.26
CA THR A 30 40.30 -39.66 14.58
C THR A 30 40.55 -38.62 15.64
N GLY A 31 40.35 -37.33 15.33
CA GLY A 31 40.39 -36.23 16.27
C GLY A 31 39.02 -35.63 16.43
N PRO A 32 38.71 -35.05 17.60
CA PRO A 32 37.45 -34.35 17.77
C PRO A 32 37.33 -33.25 16.73
N ALA A 33 36.14 -33.13 16.12
CA ALA A 33 35.87 -32.15 15.10
C ALA A 33 36.11 -30.72 15.65
N THR A 34 36.91 -29.94 14.95
CA THR A 34 37.29 -28.58 15.37
C THR A 34 36.92 -27.54 14.30
N ALA A 35 36.68 -26.34 14.71
CA ALA A 35 36.50 -25.19 13.83
C ALA A 35 37.38 -24.03 14.25
N ARG A 36 37.63 -23.07 13.37
CA ARG A 36 38.36 -21.85 13.70
C ARG A 36 37.39 -20.72 13.96
N VAL A 37 37.74 -19.87 14.94
CA VAL A 37 37.07 -18.58 15.12
C VAL A 37 37.46 -17.68 13.96
N ILE A 38 36.47 -17.25 13.19
CA ILE A 38 36.68 -16.41 12.00
C ILE A 38 35.90 -15.09 12.17
N ARG A 39 36.36 -14.05 11.47
CA ARG A 39 35.54 -12.86 11.32
C ARG A 39 34.65 -12.99 10.07
N ARG A 40 33.41 -12.63 10.25
CA ARG A 40 32.46 -12.52 9.13
C ARG A 40 31.42 -11.45 9.39
N ASP A 41 30.78 -11.03 8.32
CA ASP A 41 29.66 -10.12 8.41
C ASP A 41 28.42 -10.94 8.74
N PHE A 42 27.67 -10.49 9.74
CA PHE A 42 26.35 -11.01 10.07
C PHE A 42 25.32 -10.07 9.48
N SER A 43 24.46 -10.57 8.64
CA SER A 43 23.27 -9.89 8.15
C SER A 43 22.04 -10.64 8.67
N SER A 44 21.28 -10.00 9.49
CA SER A 44 19.97 -10.53 9.87
C SER A 44 18.94 -9.96 8.90
N ALA A 45 18.05 -10.81 8.42
CA ALA A 45 16.95 -10.41 7.56
C ALA A 45 15.65 -11.05 8.06
N VAL A 46 14.55 -10.36 7.88
CA VAL A 46 13.21 -10.89 8.11
C VAL A 46 12.61 -11.24 6.75
N LEU A 47 12.15 -12.48 6.63
CA LEU A 47 11.43 -12.95 5.46
C LEU A 47 9.93 -12.78 5.73
N ALA A 48 9.23 -12.20 4.78
CA ALA A 48 7.79 -12.02 4.84
C ALA A 48 7.17 -12.31 3.47
N THR A 49 5.95 -12.78 3.47
CA THR A 49 5.14 -12.87 2.26
C THR A 49 4.20 -11.69 2.20
N GLY A 50 3.84 -11.25 1.02
CA GLY A 50 2.95 -10.11 0.86
C GLY A 50 2.33 -10.07 -0.53
N ALA A 51 1.75 -8.92 -0.85
CA ALA A 51 1.20 -8.68 -2.17
C ALA A 51 1.51 -7.25 -2.64
N VAL A 52 1.64 -7.10 -3.95
CA VAL A 52 1.73 -5.78 -4.57
C VAL A 52 0.36 -5.12 -4.48
N GLN A 53 0.29 -3.92 -3.91
CA GLN A 53 -0.96 -3.17 -3.74
C GLN A 53 -0.84 -1.74 -4.31
N PRO A 54 -1.94 -1.13 -4.77
CA PRO A 54 -1.95 0.28 -5.09
C PRO A 54 -1.71 1.12 -3.81
N GLN A 55 -0.89 2.15 -3.91
CA GLN A 55 -0.75 3.11 -2.81
C GLN A 55 -2.09 3.78 -2.50
N VAL A 56 -2.24 4.29 -1.28
CA VAL A 56 -3.46 5.00 -0.87
C VAL A 56 -3.78 6.13 -1.87
N GLY A 57 -4.99 6.10 -2.44
CA GLY A 57 -5.44 7.04 -3.45
C GLY A 57 -5.00 6.73 -4.89
N SER A 58 -4.32 5.62 -5.13
CA SER A 58 -3.98 5.14 -6.48
C SER A 58 -5.04 4.21 -7.06
N GLU A 59 -5.96 3.71 -6.26
CA GLU A 59 -7.13 2.98 -6.69
C GLU A 59 -8.39 3.79 -6.35
N VAL A 60 -9.27 3.97 -7.34
CA VAL A 60 -10.54 4.67 -7.14
C VAL A 60 -11.67 3.90 -7.80
N LYS A 61 -12.67 3.56 -7.00
CA LYS A 61 -13.93 2.97 -7.45
C LYS A 61 -14.86 4.10 -7.85
N VAL A 62 -15.17 4.22 -9.14
CA VAL A 62 -16.02 5.26 -9.71
C VAL A 62 -17.44 4.75 -9.76
N GLY A 63 -18.34 5.42 -9.05
CA GLY A 63 -19.76 5.11 -9.00
C GLY A 63 -20.63 6.27 -9.50
N THR A 64 -21.95 6.09 -9.50
CA THR A 64 -22.93 7.13 -9.82
C THR A 64 -23.44 7.84 -8.58
N ARG A 65 -23.79 9.13 -8.73
CA ARG A 65 -24.47 9.93 -7.69
C ARG A 65 -25.95 10.08 -7.93
N ILE A 66 -26.41 9.67 -9.11
CA ILE A 66 -27.83 9.74 -9.53
C ILE A 66 -28.26 8.42 -10.14
N SER A 67 -29.54 8.13 -10.05
CA SER A 67 -30.16 7.00 -10.74
C SER A 67 -30.42 7.34 -12.19
N GLY A 68 -30.32 6.36 -13.09
CA GLY A 68 -30.62 6.54 -14.48
C GLY A 68 -30.22 5.32 -15.31
N LYS A 69 -30.60 5.30 -16.58
CA LYS A 69 -30.17 4.28 -17.54
C LYS A 69 -28.80 4.67 -18.12
N VAL A 70 -27.91 3.70 -18.23
CA VAL A 70 -26.62 3.88 -18.91
C VAL A 70 -26.85 3.91 -20.41
N VAL A 71 -26.65 5.06 -21.02
CA VAL A 71 -26.82 5.25 -22.47
C VAL A 71 -25.57 4.80 -23.20
N ARG A 72 -24.39 5.10 -22.65
CA ARG A 72 -23.12 4.79 -23.29
C ARG A 72 -22.02 4.57 -22.27
N LEU A 73 -21.16 3.58 -22.55
CA LEU A 73 -19.98 3.26 -21.74
C LEU A 73 -18.73 3.37 -22.64
N PHE A 74 -17.80 4.27 -22.30
CA PHE A 74 -16.59 4.56 -23.09
C PHE A 74 -15.34 3.88 -22.55
N ALA A 75 -15.51 2.94 -21.60
CA ALA A 75 -14.43 2.35 -20.85
C ALA A 75 -14.45 0.84 -20.98
N ASN A 76 -13.33 0.24 -21.38
CA ASN A 76 -13.11 -1.20 -21.38
C ASN A 76 -12.02 -1.57 -20.39
N ILE A 77 -12.06 -2.82 -19.90
CA ILE A 77 -11.00 -3.33 -19.03
C ILE A 77 -9.65 -3.29 -19.77
N GLY A 78 -8.63 -2.74 -19.13
CA GLY A 78 -7.29 -2.56 -19.69
C GLY A 78 -7.07 -1.21 -20.39
N ASP A 79 -8.11 -0.42 -20.64
CA ASP A 79 -7.94 0.91 -21.24
C ASP A 79 -7.29 1.89 -20.28
N PHE A 80 -6.39 2.73 -20.81
CA PHE A 80 -5.83 3.84 -20.06
C PHE A 80 -6.73 5.06 -20.19
N VAL A 81 -7.13 5.64 -19.05
CA VAL A 81 -7.95 6.86 -18.98
C VAL A 81 -7.20 8.00 -18.31
N LYS A 82 -7.44 9.23 -18.79
CA LYS A 82 -6.91 10.45 -18.18
C LYS A 82 -7.93 11.03 -17.20
N LYS A 83 -7.43 11.68 -16.16
CA LYS A 83 -8.28 12.45 -15.23
C LYS A 83 -9.18 13.43 -16.01
N GLY A 84 -10.48 13.41 -15.72
CA GLY A 84 -11.51 14.20 -16.40
C GLY A 84 -12.07 13.58 -17.69
N GLN A 85 -11.53 12.46 -18.17
CA GLN A 85 -12.07 11.76 -19.33
C GLN A 85 -13.43 11.15 -18.99
N VAL A 86 -14.38 11.23 -19.94
CA VAL A 86 -15.70 10.64 -19.80
C VAL A 86 -15.60 9.12 -19.85
N ILE A 87 -16.19 8.46 -18.85
CA ILE A 87 -16.24 7.00 -18.71
C ILE A 87 -17.60 6.47 -19.13
N ALA A 88 -18.68 7.13 -18.69
CA ALA A 88 -20.02 6.72 -19.00
C ALA A 88 -20.97 7.92 -19.06
N GLU A 89 -22.07 7.75 -19.77
CA GLU A 89 -23.16 8.70 -19.83
C GLU A 89 -24.47 8.02 -19.44
N LEU A 90 -25.13 8.63 -18.47
CA LEU A 90 -26.52 8.30 -18.12
C LEU A 90 -27.51 9.08 -18.98
N GLU A 91 -28.73 8.63 -19.01
CA GLU A 91 -29.83 9.33 -19.66
C GLU A 91 -30.02 10.74 -19.08
N LYS A 92 -30.02 11.75 -19.98
CA LYS A 92 -29.97 13.18 -19.61
C LYS A 92 -31.23 13.93 -19.88
N GLU A 93 -32.19 13.28 -20.57
CA GLU A 93 -33.36 13.97 -21.13
C GLU A 93 -34.19 14.66 -20.05
N ASP A 94 -34.61 13.95 -19.01
CA ASP A 94 -35.39 14.50 -17.90
C ASP A 94 -34.66 15.55 -17.11
N LEU A 95 -33.34 15.35 -16.92
CA LEU A 95 -32.49 16.30 -16.22
C LEU A 95 -32.28 17.57 -17.03
N GLY A 96 -32.15 17.43 -18.34
CA GLY A 96 -32.08 18.57 -19.27
C GLY A 96 -33.37 19.40 -19.27
N ALA A 97 -34.52 18.73 -19.37
CA ALA A 97 -35.82 19.39 -19.26
C ALA A 97 -35.99 20.14 -17.92
N THR A 98 -35.51 19.56 -16.82
CA THR A 98 -35.54 20.21 -15.51
C THR A 98 -34.65 21.47 -15.46
N VAL A 99 -33.46 21.44 -16.08
CA VAL A 99 -32.58 22.63 -16.20
C VAL A 99 -33.26 23.73 -17.00
N GLU A 100 -33.91 23.40 -18.14
CA GLU A 100 -34.63 24.40 -18.94
C GLU A 100 -35.80 25.01 -18.18
N ARG A 101 -36.57 24.21 -17.44
CA ARG A 101 -37.65 24.70 -16.60
C ARG A 101 -37.14 25.68 -15.51
N THR A 102 -36.10 25.31 -14.78
CA THR A 102 -35.55 26.16 -13.71
C THR A 102 -34.88 27.41 -14.28
N ARG A 103 -34.34 27.37 -15.51
CA ARG A 103 -33.85 28.54 -16.23
C ARG A 103 -34.98 29.51 -16.59
N ALA A 104 -36.11 28.99 -17.02
CA ALA A 104 -37.31 29.80 -17.29
C ALA A 104 -37.84 30.47 -16.00
N GLU A 105 -37.88 29.73 -14.88
CA GLU A 105 -38.25 30.25 -13.57
C GLU A 105 -37.31 31.40 -13.11
N LEU A 106 -36.01 31.30 -13.34
CA LEU A 106 -35.06 32.38 -13.09
C LEU A 106 -35.38 33.60 -13.94
N SER A 107 -35.64 33.44 -15.23
CA SER A 107 -35.98 34.56 -16.11
C SER A 107 -37.25 35.30 -15.66
N VAL A 108 -38.27 34.54 -15.19
CA VAL A 108 -39.47 35.14 -14.58
C VAL A 108 -39.13 35.96 -13.33
N ALA A 109 -38.23 35.46 -12.47
CA ALA A 109 -37.80 36.20 -11.28
C ALA A 109 -37.04 37.49 -11.63
N GLU A 110 -36.20 37.43 -12.67
CA GLU A 110 -35.48 38.61 -13.19
C GLU A 110 -36.45 39.70 -13.73
N MET A 111 -37.50 39.27 -14.43
CA MET A 111 -38.53 40.22 -14.90
C MET A 111 -39.28 40.86 -13.74
N LYS A 112 -39.53 40.15 -12.63
CA LYS A 112 -40.11 40.75 -11.42
C LYS A 112 -39.22 41.81 -10.80
N VAL A 113 -37.91 41.64 -10.82
CA VAL A 113 -36.98 42.69 -10.37
C VAL A 113 -37.07 43.92 -11.26
N ALA A 114 -37.15 43.75 -12.59
CA ALA A 114 -37.31 44.87 -13.52
C ALA A 114 -38.63 45.64 -13.27
N ASP A 115 -39.74 44.93 -13.06
CA ASP A 115 -41.03 45.55 -12.69
C ASP A 115 -40.94 46.31 -11.36
N ALA A 116 -40.38 45.67 -10.30
CA ALA A 116 -40.22 46.31 -9.00
C ALA A 116 -39.31 47.55 -9.09
N GLN A 117 -38.24 47.51 -9.88
CA GLN A 117 -37.37 48.67 -10.12
C GLN A 117 -38.10 49.79 -10.84
N ALA A 118 -38.95 49.49 -11.80
CA ALA A 118 -39.76 50.50 -12.50
C ALA A 118 -40.77 51.19 -11.54
N ARG A 119 -41.41 50.41 -10.67
CA ARG A 119 -42.35 50.91 -9.67
C ARG A 119 -41.63 51.77 -8.63
N LEU A 120 -40.49 51.36 -8.15
CA LEU A 120 -39.67 52.12 -7.23
C LEU A 120 -39.27 53.46 -7.82
N ARG A 121 -38.77 53.49 -9.05
CA ARG A 121 -38.44 54.75 -9.76
C ARG A 121 -39.61 55.69 -9.86
N LEU A 122 -40.81 55.17 -10.15
CA LEU A 122 -42.03 56.02 -10.20
C LEU A 122 -42.31 56.59 -8.80
N ALA A 123 -42.27 55.80 -7.75
CA ALA A 123 -42.49 56.22 -6.37
C ALA A 123 -41.44 57.26 -5.90
N GLU A 124 -40.19 57.08 -6.26
CA GLU A 124 -39.12 58.05 -5.99
C GLU A 124 -39.38 59.38 -6.67
N VAL A 125 -39.76 59.40 -7.95
CA VAL A 125 -40.12 60.65 -8.69
C VAL A 125 -41.31 61.33 -8.04
N GLN A 126 -42.33 60.56 -7.60
CA GLN A 126 -43.51 61.13 -6.93
C GLN A 126 -43.12 61.71 -5.57
N TYR A 127 -42.34 61.05 -4.76
CA TYR A 127 -41.83 61.53 -3.47
C TYR A 127 -41.02 62.82 -3.65
N GLU A 128 -40.04 62.85 -4.56
CA GLU A 128 -39.24 64.07 -4.83
C GLU A 128 -40.10 65.25 -5.34
N ARG A 129 -41.16 64.95 -6.10
CA ARG A 129 -42.11 66.00 -6.52
C ARG A 129 -42.85 66.57 -5.36
N GLN A 130 -43.45 65.73 -4.44
CA GLN A 130 -44.17 66.21 -3.27
C GLN A 130 -43.23 66.95 -2.33
N LYS A 131 -42.03 66.54 -2.14
CA LYS A 131 -40.98 67.16 -1.33
C LYS A 131 -40.62 68.58 -1.84
N LYS A 132 -40.65 68.82 -3.17
CA LYS A 132 -40.45 70.15 -3.76
C LYS A 132 -41.66 71.01 -3.57
N LEU A 133 -42.90 70.51 -3.79
CA LEU A 133 -44.13 71.22 -3.73
C LEU A 133 -44.46 71.71 -2.30
N ILE A 134 -44.02 71.04 -1.24
CA ILE A 134 -44.25 71.44 0.14
C ILE A 134 -43.42 72.69 0.51
N VAL A 135 -42.29 72.87 -0.11
CA VAL A 135 -41.43 74.05 0.13
C VAL A 135 -42.15 75.34 -0.31
N ASP A 136 -43.03 75.26 -1.31
CA ASP A 136 -43.80 76.35 -1.86
C ASP A 136 -45.28 76.40 -1.35
N ASP A 137 -45.61 75.60 -0.31
CA ASP A 137 -46.94 75.43 0.28
C ASP A 137 -48.02 74.91 -0.72
N PHE A 138 -47.64 74.22 -1.78
CA PHE A 138 -48.58 73.67 -2.76
C PHE A 138 -49.09 72.28 -2.43
N THR A 139 -48.66 71.67 -1.33
CA THR A 139 -49.06 70.33 -0.87
C THR A 139 -49.10 70.27 0.66
N SER A 140 -49.69 69.19 1.21
CA SER A 140 -49.73 68.94 2.67
C SER A 140 -48.58 68.04 3.13
N GLN A 141 -48.24 68.10 4.42
CA GLN A 141 -47.28 67.14 5.02
C GLN A 141 -47.74 65.69 4.87
N ASP A 142 -49.02 65.41 5.02
CA ASP A 142 -49.61 64.09 4.80
C ASP A 142 -49.37 63.55 3.39
N ALA A 143 -49.37 64.39 2.34
CA ALA A 143 -49.08 63.99 1.00
C ALA A 143 -47.60 63.59 0.82
N VAL A 144 -46.67 64.26 1.47
CA VAL A 144 -45.25 63.96 1.50
C VAL A 144 -45.01 62.62 2.24
N ASP A 145 -45.63 62.47 3.42
CA ASP A 145 -45.50 61.27 4.25
C ASP A 145 -46.09 60.02 3.53
N ASN A 146 -47.19 60.15 2.82
CA ASN A 146 -47.79 59.10 2.01
C ASN A 146 -46.88 58.73 0.82
N ALA A 147 -46.26 59.69 0.15
CA ALA A 147 -45.32 59.41 -0.96
C ALA A 147 -44.04 58.77 -0.46
N LEU A 148 -43.55 59.15 0.73
CA LEU A 148 -42.41 58.52 1.40
C LEU A 148 -42.72 57.06 1.74
N LYS A 149 -43.87 56.79 2.36
CA LYS A 149 -44.33 55.44 2.67
C LYS A 149 -44.42 54.58 1.42
N GLU A 150 -44.97 55.08 0.32
CA GLU A 150 -45.07 54.35 -0.93
C GLU A 150 -43.68 54.00 -1.51
N ARG A 151 -42.74 54.97 -1.50
CA ARG A 151 -41.35 54.72 -1.91
C ARG A 151 -40.74 53.59 -1.07
N ASP A 152 -40.90 53.60 0.25
CA ASP A 152 -40.33 52.60 1.16
C ASP A 152 -40.95 51.23 0.95
N VAL A 153 -42.29 51.16 0.64
CA VAL A 153 -42.96 49.91 0.25
C VAL A 153 -42.39 49.35 -1.03
N GLN A 154 -42.19 50.19 -2.08
CA GLN A 154 -41.62 49.74 -3.35
C GLN A 154 -40.13 49.36 -3.23
N GLN A 155 -39.37 50.05 -2.34
CA GLN A 155 -38.01 49.66 -2.00
C GLN A 155 -37.94 48.25 -1.36
N ALA A 156 -38.85 47.96 -0.43
CA ALA A 156 -38.96 46.65 0.17
C ALA A 156 -39.40 45.56 -0.85
N ALA A 157 -40.34 45.91 -1.75
CA ALA A 157 -40.76 45.04 -2.82
C ALA A 157 -39.60 44.68 -3.80
N LEU A 158 -38.74 45.64 -4.12
CA LEU A 158 -37.54 45.39 -4.90
C LEU A 158 -36.59 44.45 -4.16
N GLY A 159 -36.37 44.66 -2.86
CA GLY A 159 -35.55 43.77 -2.04
C GLY A 159 -36.08 42.34 -2.04
N LEU A 160 -37.40 42.16 -1.93
CA LEU A 160 -38.03 40.82 -2.01
C LEU A 160 -37.82 40.18 -3.38
N ALA A 161 -38.03 40.92 -4.49
CA ALA A 161 -37.83 40.41 -5.84
C ALA A 161 -36.36 39.98 -6.08
N GLN A 162 -35.39 40.73 -5.56
CA GLN A 162 -33.96 40.37 -5.63
C GLN A 162 -33.66 39.04 -4.90
N ARG A 163 -34.26 38.84 -3.72
CA ARG A 163 -34.11 37.54 -3.01
C ARG A 163 -34.78 36.39 -3.76
N GLN A 164 -35.85 36.62 -4.50
CA GLN A 164 -36.44 35.60 -5.36
C GLN A 164 -35.51 35.19 -6.52
N VAL A 165 -34.76 36.16 -7.09
CA VAL A 165 -33.73 35.84 -8.11
C VAL A 165 -32.61 34.97 -7.50
N GLU A 166 -32.12 35.35 -6.33
CA GLU A 166 -31.10 34.55 -5.63
C GLU A 166 -31.56 33.09 -5.39
N ALA A 167 -32.80 32.92 -4.94
CA ALA A 167 -33.40 31.60 -4.72
C ALA A 167 -33.54 30.81 -6.05
N ALA A 168 -34.01 31.43 -7.12
CA ALA A 168 -34.13 30.82 -8.44
C ALA A 168 -32.78 30.45 -9.04
N GLN A 169 -31.74 31.29 -8.84
CA GLN A 169 -30.35 30.96 -9.24
C GLN A 169 -29.80 29.75 -8.51
N ALA A 170 -30.07 29.64 -7.19
CA ALA A 170 -29.66 28.47 -6.42
C ALA A 170 -30.32 27.19 -6.94
N THR A 171 -31.63 27.23 -7.24
CA THR A 171 -32.38 26.10 -7.81
C THR A 171 -31.85 25.70 -9.18
N LEU A 172 -31.55 26.67 -10.06
CA LEU A 172 -30.94 26.40 -11.36
C LEU A 172 -29.57 25.74 -11.22
N LYS A 173 -28.71 26.25 -10.31
CA LYS A 173 -27.40 25.66 -10.04
C LYS A 173 -27.48 24.22 -9.55
N GLU A 174 -28.46 23.91 -8.68
CA GLU A 174 -28.72 22.54 -8.24
C GLU A 174 -29.11 21.62 -9.42
N SER A 175 -30.02 22.07 -10.28
CA SER A 175 -30.45 21.29 -11.46
C SER A 175 -29.30 21.07 -12.44
N GLN A 176 -28.46 22.07 -12.67
CA GLN A 176 -27.26 21.94 -13.48
C GLN A 176 -26.24 20.95 -12.90
N ALA A 177 -26.06 20.95 -11.56
CA ALA A 177 -25.19 19.99 -10.88
C ALA A 177 -25.72 18.55 -11.05
N LYS A 178 -27.02 18.34 -10.92
CA LYS A 178 -27.66 17.03 -11.17
C LYS A 178 -27.46 16.56 -12.62
N LEU A 179 -27.61 17.46 -13.58
CA LEU A 179 -27.34 17.14 -14.99
C LEU A 179 -25.88 16.79 -15.22
N ALA A 180 -24.95 17.51 -14.58
CA ALA A 180 -23.52 17.22 -14.69
C ALA A 180 -23.18 15.81 -14.13
N TYR A 181 -23.87 15.35 -13.09
CA TYR A 181 -23.67 14.00 -12.54
C TYR A 181 -24.11 12.88 -13.47
N ALA A 182 -24.88 13.17 -14.53
CA ALA A 182 -25.21 12.20 -15.56
C ALA A 182 -24.05 11.88 -16.51
N THR A 183 -22.96 12.66 -16.45
CA THR A 183 -21.71 12.35 -17.13
C THR A 183 -20.69 11.90 -16.09
N ILE A 184 -20.31 10.64 -16.17
CA ILE A 184 -19.36 10.02 -15.23
C ILE A 184 -17.97 10.19 -15.81
N ILE A 185 -17.08 10.81 -15.03
CA ILE A 185 -15.69 11.13 -15.43
C ILE A 185 -14.67 10.44 -14.53
N ALA A 186 -13.48 10.18 -15.06
CA ALA A 186 -12.35 9.63 -14.33
C ALA A 186 -11.82 10.64 -13.30
N PRO A 187 -11.78 10.31 -12.00
CA PRO A 187 -11.24 11.19 -10.97
C PRO A 187 -9.71 11.22 -10.95
N ILE A 188 -9.07 10.15 -11.42
CA ILE A 188 -7.62 10.00 -11.55
C ILE A 188 -7.28 9.51 -12.95
N SER A 189 -6.01 9.64 -13.34
CA SER A 189 -5.47 8.96 -14.52
C SER A 189 -5.01 7.58 -14.12
N GLY A 190 -5.23 6.56 -14.95
CA GLY A 190 -4.85 5.19 -14.65
C GLY A 190 -5.44 4.21 -15.65
N VAL A 191 -5.30 2.93 -15.36
CA VAL A 191 -5.84 1.83 -16.16
C VAL A 191 -7.14 1.32 -15.51
N ILE A 192 -8.13 0.98 -16.34
CA ILE A 192 -9.39 0.39 -15.89
C ILE A 192 -9.13 -1.06 -15.50
N ALA A 193 -9.21 -1.34 -14.20
CA ALA A 193 -9.01 -2.67 -13.65
C ALA A 193 -10.27 -3.54 -13.74
N SER A 194 -11.45 -2.94 -13.57
CA SER A 194 -12.73 -3.66 -13.67
C SER A 194 -13.84 -2.75 -14.17
N VAL A 195 -14.81 -3.37 -14.84
CA VAL A 195 -16.06 -2.74 -15.30
C VAL A 195 -17.20 -3.59 -14.76
N SER A 196 -18.08 -2.97 -13.97
CA SER A 196 -19.17 -3.70 -13.28
C SER A 196 -20.56 -3.35 -13.80
N THR A 197 -20.67 -2.48 -14.82
CA THR A 197 -21.95 -1.99 -15.38
C THR A 197 -21.90 -2.07 -16.90
N GLN A 198 -23.05 -2.30 -17.52
CA GLN A 198 -23.17 -2.43 -18.98
C GLN A 198 -24.04 -1.34 -19.59
N GLU A 199 -23.86 -1.08 -20.89
CA GLU A 199 -24.77 -0.22 -21.65
C GLU A 199 -26.19 -0.78 -21.64
N GLY A 200 -27.16 0.11 -21.46
CA GLY A 200 -28.60 -0.25 -21.38
C GLY A 200 -29.04 -0.63 -19.97
N GLU A 201 -28.14 -0.84 -19.03
CA GLU A 201 -28.49 -1.15 -17.65
C GLU A 201 -29.03 0.08 -16.91
N THR A 202 -30.03 -0.13 -16.04
CA THR A 202 -30.55 0.92 -15.17
C THR A 202 -29.90 0.81 -13.80
N VAL A 203 -29.21 1.87 -13.40
CA VAL A 203 -28.53 1.96 -12.12
C VAL A 203 -29.32 2.84 -11.15
N ALA A 204 -29.35 2.43 -9.89
CA ALA A 204 -30.00 3.19 -8.82
C ALA A 204 -28.97 3.72 -7.84
N ALA A 205 -28.92 5.04 -7.68
CA ALA A 205 -28.14 5.66 -6.61
C ALA A 205 -28.87 5.46 -5.28
N GLY A 206 -28.21 4.82 -4.31
CA GLY A 206 -28.79 4.50 -3.01
C GLY A 206 -27.70 4.15 -2.00
N LEU A 207 -28.09 3.42 -0.93
CA LEU A 207 -27.16 2.97 0.12
C LEU A 207 -25.98 2.12 -0.43
N ASN A 208 -26.22 1.40 -1.51
CA ASN A 208 -25.20 0.65 -2.25
C ASN A 208 -25.12 1.21 -3.68
N ALA A 209 -24.48 2.38 -3.83
CA ALA A 209 -24.26 2.95 -5.15
C ALA A 209 -23.43 1.97 -6.01
N PRO A 210 -23.90 1.59 -7.20
CA PRO A 210 -23.17 0.68 -8.07
C PRO A 210 -21.83 1.30 -8.51
N ILE A 211 -20.79 0.48 -8.48
CA ILE A 211 -19.49 0.83 -9.02
C ILE A 211 -19.56 0.63 -10.53
N PHE A 212 -19.20 1.64 -11.31
CA PHE A 212 -19.10 1.53 -12.77
C PHE A 212 -17.80 0.91 -13.20
N VAL A 213 -16.71 1.50 -12.72
CA VAL A 213 -15.36 1.05 -13.03
C VAL A 213 -14.46 1.24 -11.82
N THR A 214 -13.42 0.41 -11.73
CA THR A 214 -12.28 0.62 -10.83
C THR A 214 -11.09 1.10 -11.67
N ILE A 215 -10.54 2.25 -11.33
CA ILE A 215 -9.35 2.82 -11.99
C ILE A 215 -8.17 2.67 -11.05
N VAL A 216 -7.05 2.15 -11.57
CA VAL A 216 -5.81 1.96 -10.83
C VAL A 216 -4.67 2.69 -11.51
N ASP A 217 -3.95 3.51 -10.77
CA ASP A 217 -2.70 4.12 -11.20
C ASP A 217 -1.55 3.14 -10.97
N LEU A 218 -1.15 2.45 -12.04
CA LEU A 218 -0.07 1.46 -12.00
C LEU A 218 1.33 2.07 -11.80
N THR A 219 1.46 3.39 -11.77
CA THR A 219 2.74 4.06 -11.49
C THR A 219 2.99 4.24 -10.00
N ARG A 220 1.98 3.99 -9.16
CA ARG A 220 2.01 4.19 -7.72
C ARG A 220 1.60 2.92 -6.99
N LEU A 221 2.53 1.96 -6.99
CA LEU A 221 2.37 0.68 -6.30
C LEU A 221 3.27 0.62 -5.07
N GLN A 222 2.92 -0.22 -4.13
CA GLN A 222 3.67 -0.58 -2.93
C GLN A 222 3.59 -2.10 -2.73
N VAL A 223 4.36 -2.64 -1.80
CA VAL A 223 4.21 -4.03 -1.37
C VAL A 223 3.76 -4.02 0.09
N ASP A 224 2.64 -4.63 0.36
CA ASP A 224 2.15 -4.87 1.70
C ASP A 224 2.68 -6.24 2.14
N ALA A 225 3.67 -6.23 3.05
CA ALA A 225 4.36 -7.42 3.53
C ALA A 225 3.80 -7.82 4.91
N PHE A 226 3.37 -9.07 5.05
CA PHE A 226 2.83 -9.61 6.30
C PHE A 226 3.97 -10.20 7.13
N VAL A 227 4.34 -9.52 8.20
CA VAL A 227 5.42 -9.89 9.10
C VAL A 227 4.86 -10.49 10.36
N ASP A 228 5.42 -11.61 10.80
CA ASP A 228 5.04 -12.29 12.03
C ASP A 228 5.26 -11.40 13.28
N GLU A 229 4.38 -11.53 14.28
CA GLU A 229 4.47 -10.83 15.57
C GLU A 229 5.83 -10.98 16.25
N VAL A 230 6.49 -12.12 16.08
CA VAL A 230 7.82 -12.40 16.70
C VAL A 230 8.92 -11.51 16.12
N ASP A 231 8.77 -11.09 14.85
CA ASP A 231 9.81 -10.35 14.12
C ASP A 231 9.50 -8.86 13.97
N ILE A 232 8.25 -8.42 14.15
CA ILE A 232 7.86 -7.02 13.95
C ILE A 232 8.64 -6.04 14.84
N GLY A 233 9.02 -6.46 16.06
CA GLY A 233 9.79 -5.64 16.99
C GLY A 233 11.21 -5.31 16.50
N LYS A 234 11.70 -5.97 15.45
CA LYS A 234 13.03 -5.76 14.84
C LYS A 234 12.97 -4.82 13.63
N ILE A 235 11.76 -4.55 13.12
CA ILE A 235 11.55 -3.75 11.90
C ILE A 235 11.38 -2.28 12.26
N GLN A 236 12.02 -1.43 11.47
CA GLN A 236 11.95 0.02 11.61
C GLN A 236 11.77 0.68 10.24
N GLY A 237 11.07 1.82 10.24
CA GLY A 237 10.92 2.62 9.03
C GLY A 237 12.28 3.01 8.41
N GLY A 238 12.36 2.99 7.08
CA GLY A 238 13.57 3.32 6.35
C GLY A 238 14.55 2.17 6.10
N GLN A 239 14.34 0.99 6.69
CA GLN A 239 15.16 -0.20 6.40
C GLN A 239 15.04 -0.60 4.93
N LYS A 240 16.14 -1.09 4.36
CA LYS A 240 16.14 -1.62 2.99
C LYS A 240 15.36 -2.93 2.95
N ALA A 241 14.59 -3.08 1.90
CA ALA A 241 13.90 -4.31 1.59
C ALA A 241 14.18 -4.70 0.14
N VAL A 242 14.27 -5.99 -0.12
CA VAL A 242 14.34 -6.56 -1.46
C VAL A 242 13.17 -7.52 -1.60
N PHE A 243 12.48 -7.48 -2.73
CA PHE A 243 11.38 -8.40 -2.95
C PHE A 243 11.41 -8.98 -4.37
N THR A 244 10.87 -10.15 -4.50
CA THR A 244 10.58 -10.81 -5.78
C THR A 244 9.09 -11.06 -5.87
N VAL A 245 8.55 -11.13 -7.08
CA VAL A 245 7.17 -11.54 -7.31
C VAL A 245 7.14 -12.89 -8.01
N ASP A 246 6.14 -13.72 -7.73
CA ASP A 246 6.04 -15.06 -8.28
C ASP A 246 6.00 -15.07 -9.82
N ALA A 247 5.48 -14.00 -10.43
CA ALA A 247 5.48 -13.83 -11.88
C ALA A 247 6.89 -13.61 -12.48
N PHE A 248 7.84 -13.09 -11.70
CA PHE A 248 9.22 -12.79 -12.12
C PHE A 248 10.23 -13.21 -11.04
N PRO A 249 10.40 -14.53 -10.78
CA PRO A 249 11.21 -15.01 -9.66
C PRO A 249 12.71 -14.72 -9.80
N ALA A 250 13.19 -14.48 -11.01
CA ALA A 250 14.60 -14.14 -11.29
C ALA A 250 14.90 -12.65 -11.21
N ARG A 251 13.88 -11.80 -10.98
CA ARG A 251 14.04 -10.33 -10.90
C ARG A 251 13.80 -9.85 -9.49
N GLU A 252 14.83 -9.27 -8.92
CA GLU A 252 14.75 -8.61 -7.63
C GLU A 252 14.38 -7.14 -7.81
N PHE A 253 13.50 -6.66 -6.94
CA PHE A 253 13.11 -5.26 -6.85
C PHE A 253 13.55 -4.71 -5.51
N GLU A 254 14.08 -3.49 -5.51
CA GLU A 254 14.48 -2.81 -4.30
C GLU A 254 13.36 -1.93 -3.77
N GLY A 255 13.22 -1.90 -2.47
CA GLY A 255 12.29 -1.06 -1.74
C GLY A 255 12.84 -0.62 -0.40
N LYS A 256 12.02 0.14 0.33
CA LYS A 256 12.29 0.58 1.69
C LYS A 256 11.03 0.44 2.53
N VAL A 257 11.19 0.07 3.78
CA VAL A 257 10.08 0.10 4.75
C VAL A 257 9.61 1.53 4.92
N GLY A 258 8.40 1.82 4.44
CA GLY A 258 7.75 3.13 4.53
C GLY A 258 6.97 3.27 5.82
N ALA A 259 6.02 2.38 6.06
CA ALA A 259 5.15 2.40 7.23
C ALA A 259 4.93 1.00 7.80
N ILE A 260 4.64 0.94 9.08
CA ILE A 260 4.21 -0.28 9.78
C ILE A 260 2.81 0.00 10.31
N TYR A 261 1.81 -0.80 9.89
CA TYR A 261 0.46 -0.60 10.36
C TYR A 261 0.31 -1.10 11.80
N PRO A 262 -0.27 -0.29 12.70
CA PRO A 262 -0.32 -0.61 14.12
C PRO A 262 -1.34 -1.69 14.46
N LYS A 263 -2.21 -2.06 13.52
CA LYS A 263 -3.25 -3.08 13.70
C LYS A 263 -2.79 -4.38 13.07
N ALA A 264 -2.76 -5.44 13.88
CA ALA A 264 -2.48 -6.78 13.39
C ALA A 264 -3.59 -7.31 12.48
N VAL A 265 -3.20 -8.10 11.50
CA VAL A 265 -4.07 -8.85 10.60
C VAL A 265 -3.90 -10.33 10.92
N ILE A 266 -5.02 -11.02 11.17
CA ILE A 266 -5.00 -12.46 11.43
C ILE A 266 -5.25 -13.17 10.11
N GLN A 267 -4.24 -13.87 9.61
CA GLN A 267 -4.33 -14.72 8.43
C GLN A 267 -4.03 -16.16 8.83
N GLU A 268 -4.88 -17.09 8.43
CA GLU A 268 -4.71 -18.52 8.73
C GLU A 268 -4.39 -18.83 10.20
N ASN A 269 -4.99 -18.10 11.13
CA ASN A 269 -4.76 -18.21 12.58
C ASN A 269 -3.37 -17.74 13.06
N VAL A 270 -2.60 -17.04 12.21
CA VAL A 270 -1.32 -16.41 12.55
C VAL A 270 -1.51 -14.90 12.65
N VAL A 271 -0.93 -14.32 13.72
CA VAL A 271 -0.94 -12.87 13.93
C VAL A 271 0.20 -12.24 13.12
N ASN A 272 -0.15 -11.45 12.13
CA ASN A 272 0.81 -10.73 11.29
C ASN A 272 0.59 -9.22 11.41
N TYR A 273 1.64 -8.47 11.19
CA TYR A 273 1.59 -7.01 11.02
C TYR A 273 1.88 -6.65 9.57
N ASP A 274 1.10 -5.74 9.04
CA ASP A 274 1.26 -5.25 7.69
C ASP A 274 2.35 -4.17 7.65
N VAL A 275 3.40 -4.46 6.91
CA VAL A 275 4.56 -3.59 6.69
C VAL A 275 4.56 -3.13 5.25
N VAL A 276 4.34 -1.84 5.06
CA VAL A 276 4.35 -1.22 3.74
C VAL A 276 5.78 -1.03 3.27
N VAL A 277 6.10 -1.59 2.12
CA VAL A 277 7.38 -1.41 1.44
C VAL A 277 7.20 -0.53 0.22
N ASP A 278 7.75 0.66 0.26
CA ASP A 278 7.78 1.59 -0.86
C ASP A 278 8.77 1.08 -1.91
N ILE A 279 8.31 0.95 -3.16
CA ILE A 279 9.13 0.44 -4.27
C ILE A 279 10.07 1.55 -4.73
N ALA A 280 11.37 1.30 -4.66
CA ALA A 280 12.42 2.26 -5.05
C ALA A 280 12.92 2.04 -6.49
N SER A 281 12.93 0.79 -6.96
CA SER A 281 13.40 0.46 -8.31
C SER A 281 12.32 0.68 -9.37
N PRO A 282 12.69 1.09 -10.59
CA PRO A 282 11.75 1.13 -11.71
C PRO A 282 11.20 -0.25 -12.01
N TYR A 283 9.91 -0.36 -12.21
CA TYR A 283 9.25 -1.65 -12.53
C TYR A 283 8.56 -1.67 -13.89
N ASP A 284 8.60 -0.55 -14.66
CA ASP A 284 8.21 -0.44 -16.08
C ASP A 284 6.88 -1.13 -16.44
N GLY A 285 5.89 -1.08 -15.54
CA GLY A 285 4.58 -1.71 -15.73
C GLY A 285 4.57 -3.25 -15.61
N LEU A 286 5.65 -3.87 -15.16
CA LEU A 286 5.73 -5.31 -14.92
C LEU A 286 4.92 -5.73 -13.69
N LEU A 287 4.93 -4.91 -12.65
CA LEU A 287 4.16 -5.16 -11.44
C LEU A 287 2.69 -4.81 -11.66
N LYS A 288 1.82 -5.68 -11.15
CA LYS A 288 0.37 -5.48 -11.16
C LYS A 288 -0.17 -5.67 -9.75
N PRO A 289 -1.27 -5.00 -9.40
CA PRO A 289 -1.97 -5.26 -8.15
C PRO A 289 -2.25 -6.75 -7.94
N ASP A 290 -2.26 -7.16 -6.69
CA ASP A 290 -2.52 -8.53 -6.20
C ASP A 290 -1.48 -9.59 -6.62
N MET A 291 -0.33 -9.19 -7.22
CA MET A 291 0.78 -10.12 -7.40
C MET A 291 1.37 -10.48 -6.03
N THR A 292 1.53 -11.77 -5.77
CA THR A 292 2.22 -12.29 -4.58
C THR A 292 3.69 -11.90 -4.61
N ALA A 293 4.19 -11.42 -3.49
CA ALA A 293 5.58 -10.98 -3.32
C ALA A 293 6.23 -11.71 -2.13
N SER A 294 7.47 -12.13 -2.33
CA SER A 294 8.35 -12.59 -1.26
C SER A 294 9.32 -11.46 -0.90
N VAL A 295 9.21 -10.96 0.32
CA VAL A 295 9.91 -9.77 0.78
C VAL A 295 10.98 -10.17 1.79
N THR A 296 12.19 -9.64 1.60
CA THR A 296 13.32 -9.77 2.52
C THR A 296 13.66 -8.39 3.06
N ILE A 297 13.35 -8.14 4.32
CA ILE A 297 13.66 -6.87 5.00
C ILE A 297 15.01 -7.02 5.67
N MET A 298 15.96 -6.17 5.26
CA MET A 298 17.31 -6.17 5.82
C MET A 298 17.29 -5.49 7.18
N LEU A 299 17.68 -6.24 8.21
CA LEU A 299 17.93 -5.70 9.54
C LEU A 299 19.33 -5.10 9.59
N GLU A 300 19.79 -4.71 10.79
CA GLU A 300 21.15 -4.21 10.96
C GLU A 300 22.19 -5.24 10.48
N ALA A 301 23.15 -4.80 9.68
CA ALA A 301 24.33 -5.57 9.39
C ALA A 301 25.40 -5.29 10.47
N ARG A 302 25.97 -6.34 11.05
CA ARG A 302 27.13 -6.24 11.94
C ARG A 302 28.36 -6.75 11.19
N PRO A 303 29.13 -5.83 10.61
CA PRO A 303 30.32 -6.23 9.88
C PRO A 303 31.44 -6.65 10.84
N ASN A 304 32.25 -7.60 10.39
CA ASN A 304 33.52 -7.94 11.02
C ASN A 304 33.42 -8.46 12.47
N VAL A 305 32.38 -9.24 12.80
CA VAL A 305 32.21 -9.86 14.12
C VAL A 305 32.85 -11.25 14.19
N LEU A 306 33.33 -11.65 15.38
CA LEU A 306 33.83 -13.00 15.62
C LEU A 306 32.68 -14.01 15.55
N ALA A 307 32.89 -15.08 14.83
CA ALA A 307 31.87 -16.10 14.59
C ALA A 307 32.45 -17.50 14.79
N VAL A 308 31.62 -18.36 15.35
CA VAL A 308 31.87 -19.81 15.49
C VAL A 308 30.64 -20.57 15.00
N PRO A 309 30.81 -21.83 14.57
CA PRO A 309 29.66 -22.69 14.32
C PRO A 309 28.79 -22.84 15.57
N ALA A 310 27.49 -22.80 15.41
CA ALA A 310 26.53 -22.91 16.52
C ALA A 310 26.70 -24.22 17.31
N GLU A 311 27.17 -25.27 16.66
CA GLU A 311 27.46 -26.57 17.27
C GLU A 311 28.59 -26.53 18.30
N ALA A 312 29.53 -25.58 18.16
CA ALA A 312 30.63 -25.40 19.11
C ALA A 312 30.20 -24.81 20.45
N VAL A 313 29.09 -24.08 20.47
CA VAL A 313 28.57 -23.42 21.67
C VAL A 313 27.79 -24.42 22.54
N LYS A 314 28.27 -24.64 23.77
CA LYS A 314 27.62 -25.53 24.76
C LYS A 314 27.03 -24.71 25.90
N ARG A 315 25.93 -25.21 26.44
CA ARG A 315 25.27 -24.58 27.58
C ARG A 315 25.31 -25.53 28.77
N GLU A 316 26.13 -25.23 29.76
CA GLU A 316 26.33 -26.06 30.92
C GLU A 316 26.09 -25.25 32.21
N ARG A 317 25.29 -25.77 33.14
CA ARG A 317 24.96 -25.13 34.41
C ARG A 317 24.56 -23.65 34.31
N GLY A 318 23.84 -23.29 33.25
CA GLY A 318 23.38 -21.90 33.00
C GLY A 318 24.41 -20.97 32.40
N LYS A 319 25.62 -21.44 32.12
CA LYS A 319 26.71 -20.70 31.44
C LYS A 319 26.86 -21.14 29.99
N THR A 320 27.23 -20.21 29.13
CA THR A 320 27.54 -20.49 27.73
C THR A 320 29.05 -20.65 27.61
N LEU A 321 29.49 -21.83 27.14
CA LEU A 321 30.89 -22.22 27.10
C LEU A 321 31.29 -22.59 25.67
N LEU A 322 32.55 -22.27 25.32
CA LEU A 322 33.29 -22.80 24.21
C LEU A 322 34.52 -23.59 24.70
N TYR A 323 34.77 -24.74 24.09
CA TYR A 323 35.98 -25.48 24.37
C TYR A 323 37.06 -25.04 23.36
N VAL A 324 38.05 -24.28 23.85
CA VAL A 324 39.16 -23.72 23.05
C VAL A 324 40.35 -24.67 23.14
N LEU A 325 41.04 -24.90 22.02
CA LEU A 325 42.27 -25.70 21.99
C LEU A 325 43.43 -24.82 22.41
N THR A 326 43.95 -24.97 23.65
CA THR A 326 45.14 -24.28 24.18
C THR A 326 46.19 -25.35 24.48
N ASP A 327 47.34 -25.25 23.88
CA ASP A 327 48.49 -26.17 24.07
C ASP A 327 48.15 -27.66 23.92
N GLY A 328 47.21 -27.98 23.03
CA GLY A 328 46.75 -29.36 22.77
C GLY A 328 45.68 -29.87 23.73
N VAL A 329 45.21 -29.06 24.66
CA VAL A 329 44.17 -29.39 25.64
C VAL A 329 42.93 -28.54 25.39
N ALA A 330 41.76 -29.14 25.59
CA ALA A 330 40.49 -28.43 25.49
C ALA A 330 40.17 -27.70 26.81
N GLU A 331 40.20 -26.41 26.79
CA GLU A 331 39.85 -25.57 27.93
C GLU A 331 38.42 -25.00 27.79
N PRO A 332 37.53 -25.20 28.76
CA PRO A 332 36.23 -24.56 28.78
C PRO A 332 36.38 -23.08 29.09
N ARG A 333 35.92 -22.21 28.17
CA ARG A 333 35.98 -20.77 28.32
C ARG A 333 34.55 -20.20 28.27
N GLU A 334 34.19 -19.39 29.25
CA GLU A 334 32.89 -18.72 29.27
C GLU A 334 32.86 -17.61 28.23
N VAL A 335 31.82 -17.62 27.36
CA VAL A 335 31.68 -16.68 26.26
C VAL A 335 30.36 -15.96 26.30
N LYS A 336 30.34 -14.74 25.79
CA LYS A 336 29.11 -14.00 25.54
C LYS A 336 28.74 -14.17 24.07
N THR A 337 27.60 -14.80 23.81
CA THR A 337 27.07 -14.96 22.46
C THR A 337 26.21 -13.77 22.07
N GLY A 338 26.26 -13.38 20.81
CA GLY A 338 25.43 -12.36 20.17
C GLY A 338 24.40 -12.98 19.22
N TRP A 339 24.34 -12.48 18.02
CA TRP A 339 23.38 -12.92 16.99
C TRP A 339 23.71 -14.30 16.43
N LYS A 340 22.66 -14.94 15.90
CA LYS A 340 22.79 -16.21 15.17
C LYS A 340 22.42 -15.94 13.71
N ASP A 341 23.27 -16.35 12.79
CA ASP A 341 23.06 -16.27 11.34
C ASP A 341 23.30 -17.66 10.72
N GLY A 342 22.21 -18.35 10.41
CA GLY A 342 22.25 -19.71 9.93
C GLY A 342 22.99 -20.66 10.88
N PRO A 343 24.09 -21.34 10.41
CA PRO A 343 24.88 -22.26 11.23
C PRO A 343 25.90 -21.55 12.13
N TRP A 344 25.98 -20.22 12.10
CA TRP A 344 27.00 -19.45 12.82
C TRP A 344 26.39 -18.66 13.99
N ILE A 345 27.18 -18.45 15.05
CA ILE A 345 26.85 -17.61 16.18
C ILE A 345 27.96 -16.57 16.37
N GLU A 346 27.55 -15.31 16.55
CA GLU A 346 28.43 -14.21 16.96
C GLU A 346 28.92 -14.42 18.39
N ILE A 347 30.24 -14.20 18.60
CA ILE A 347 30.85 -14.17 19.92
C ILE A 347 31.24 -12.73 20.23
N ALA A 348 30.54 -12.14 21.20
CA ALA A 348 30.80 -10.76 21.63
C ALA A 348 32.05 -10.62 22.53
N GLY A 349 32.58 -11.71 23.05
CA GLY A 349 33.77 -11.73 23.87
C GLY A 349 34.06 -13.11 24.47
N GLY A 350 35.34 -13.33 24.80
CA GLY A 350 35.83 -14.57 25.43
C GLY A 350 36.76 -15.39 24.53
N VAL A 351 36.87 -15.06 23.23
CA VAL A 351 37.78 -15.72 22.28
C VAL A 351 38.38 -14.70 21.32
N GLU A 352 39.50 -15.07 20.71
CA GLU A 352 40.22 -14.27 19.72
C GLU A 352 40.14 -14.88 18.33
N GLU A 353 40.37 -14.08 17.30
CA GLU A 353 40.36 -14.52 15.92
C GLU A 353 41.47 -15.55 15.68
N GLY A 354 41.16 -16.63 15.01
CA GLY A 354 42.11 -17.70 14.67
C GLY A 354 42.20 -18.81 15.72
N GLU A 355 41.63 -18.64 16.91
CA GLU A 355 41.60 -19.73 17.90
C GLU A 355 40.80 -20.91 17.36
N THR A 356 41.23 -22.10 17.73
CA THR A 356 40.59 -23.35 17.34
C THR A 356 39.63 -23.78 18.45
N VAL A 357 38.35 -24.04 18.09
CA VAL A 357 37.31 -24.46 19.02
C VAL A 357 36.83 -25.86 18.65
N PHE A 358 36.43 -26.62 19.64
CA PHE A 358 35.85 -27.96 19.45
C PHE A 358 34.36 -27.84 19.13
N LEU A 359 33.86 -28.61 18.15
CA LEU A 359 32.45 -28.70 17.83
C LEU A 359 31.68 -29.56 18.83
N GLU A 360 32.37 -30.56 19.44
CA GLU A 360 31.81 -31.41 20.46
C GLU A 360 32.62 -31.24 21.79
N ALA A 361 31.93 -31.31 22.92
CA ALA A 361 32.59 -31.32 24.20
C ALA A 361 33.53 -32.54 24.26
N PRO A 362 34.87 -32.36 24.49
CA PRO A 362 35.72 -33.52 24.65
C PRO A 362 35.24 -34.35 25.83
N ALA A 363 35.21 -35.67 25.67
CA ALA A 363 34.92 -36.57 26.76
C ALA A 363 35.83 -36.27 27.96
N SER A 364 35.26 -35.97 29.14
CA SER A 364 36.03 -35.75 30.33
C SER A 364 36.99 -36.90 30.49
N PRO A 365 38.29 -36.68 30.77
CA PRO A 365 39.21 -37.78 31.04
C PRO A 365 38.66 -38.58 32.22
N THR A 366 38.33 -39.82 31.93
CA THR A 366 37.88 -40.76 32.97
C THR A 366 39.02 -40.92 33.95
N GLU A 367 38.74 -40.91 35.26
CA GLU A 367 39.68 -41.03 36.40
C GLU A 367 40.64 -42.26 36.33
N SER A 368 40.55 -43.05 35.25
CA SER A 368 41.39 -44.22 35.01
C SER A 368 42.79 -43.95 34.42
N ASP A 369 43.07 -42.74 33.88
CA ASP A 369 44.37 -42.45 33.25
C ASP A 369 45.38 -41.73 34.12
N VAL A 370 45.07 -41.45 35.38
CA VAL A 370 45.96 -40.80 36.35
C VAL A 370 46.73 -41.84 37.21
N ARG A 371 46.57 -43.14 36.95
CA ARG A 371 47.33 -44.19 37.64
C ARG A 371 48.12 -45.10 36.63
N ARG A 372 49.09 -44.50 35.99
CA ARG A 372 50.22 -45.23 35.44
C ARG A 372 51.51 -44.39 35.51
#